data_5203dd062bcceb26cf9f20adf47e784a
#
_entry.id   5203dd062bcceb26cf9f20adf47e784a
#
_cell.length_a   1.000
_cell.length_b   1.000
_cell.length_c   1.000
_cell.angle_alpha   90.00
_cell.angle_beta   90.00
_cell.angle_gamma   90.00
#
_symmetry.space_group_name_H-M   'P 1'
#
loop_
_entity.id
_entity.type
_entity.pdbx_description
1 polymer ?
#
loop_
_entity_poly.entity_id
_entity_poly.type
_entity_poly.pdbx_seq_one_letter_code
_entity_poly.pdbx_strand_id
1 'polypeptide(L)'
;MRYLATLLLLCSALTHAAPPNGFALVHDADGHTNLRESPDLNAKVLAKIPNGTPLECLGDGGEGSLSFCTAQLQQPAAEDYGFIHYSRLIFPASDKNFVRLREQSGHDDTLTLSGNGQKVHIVARRIHPKRSDFSGISKDKYTARLYQGKPFYGMDSMISKSVFALERITLNGQAVPAAELQGLFSPDFAATARGSNVYQGWEAYYRGNDKTLYLFGRQGSDGNPFSVCFIFKDGKFQRRYLWNAAL
;
A
#
# COMPACT_ATOMS: atom_id res chain seq x y z
N MET A 1 58.77 28.96 23.90
CA MET A 1 57.96 27.79 23.44
C MET A 1 56.51 28.22 23.39
N ARG A 2 55.94 28.40 22.20
CA ARG A 2 54.53 28.79 22.00
C ARG A 2 53.78 27.53 21.50
N TYR A 3 52.87 27.01 22.30
CA TYR A 3 52.01 25.91 21.90
C TYR A 3 50.81 26.45 21.12
N LEU A 4 50.77 26.14 19.81
CA LEU A 4 49.62 26.38 18.97
C LEU A 4 48.62 25.23 19.21
N ALA A 5 47.50 25.51 19.87
CA ALA A 5 46.41 24.54 19.99
C ALA A 5 45.55 24.63 18.73
N THR A 6 45.62 23.60 17.89
CA THR A 6 44.78 23.44 16.71
C THR A 6 43.41 22.89 17.13
N LEU A 7 42.40 23.74 17.09
CA LEU A 7 41.01 23.35 17.34
C LEU A 7 40.44 22.67 16.10
N LEU A 8 40.33 21.35 16.12
CA LEU A 8 39.62 20.60 15.08
C LEU A 8 38.13 20.79 15.30
N LEU A 9 37.47 21.58 14.46
CA LEU A 9 36.03 21.63 14.33
C LEU A 9 35.59 20.32 13.61
N LEU A 10 35.04 19.37 14.38
CA LEU A 10 34.27 18.26 13.81
C LEU A 10 32.94 18.83 13.32
N CYS A 11 32.85 19.08 12.02
CA CYS A 11 31.58 19.31 11.33
C CYS A 11 30.89 17.96 11.20
N SER A 12 30.04 17.59 12.16
CA SER A 12 29.12 16.45 12.03
C SER A 12 28.10 16.80 10.95
N ALA A 13 28.33 16.30 9.73
CA ALA A 13 27.32 16.30 8.70
C ALA A 13 26.13 15.49 9.22
N LEU A 14 25.05 16.16 9.59
CA LEU A 14 23.75 15.54 9.80
C LEU A 14 23.32 14.97 8.46
N THR A 15 23.59 13.69 8.24
CA THR A 15 23.01 12.96 7.12
C THR A 15 21.51 12.89 7.39
N HIS A 16 20.74 13.76 6.77
CA HIS A 16 19.31 13.63 6.72
C HIS A 16 19.01 12.35 5.93
N ALA A 17 18.59 11.32 6.63
CA ALA A 17 18.04 10.13 5.95
C ALA A 17 16.85 10.59 5.10
N ALA A 18 16.79 10.08 3.87
CA ALA A 18 15.63 10.34 3.02
C ALA A 18 14.34 9.94 3.78
N PRO A 19 13.28 10.74 3.66
CA PRO A 19 12.03 10.44 4.33
C PRO A 19 11.51 9.07 3.89
N PRO A 20 10.92 8.29 4.79
CA PRO A 20 10.40 6.97 4.45
C PRO A 20 9.26 7.10 3.45
N ASN A 21 9.23 6.21 2.47
CA ASN A 21 8.11 6.04 1.55
C ASN A 21 7.52 4.64 1.69
N GLY A 22 6.35 4.41 1.12
CA GLY A 22 5.66 3.14 1.15
C GLY A 22 4.43 3.14 2.06
N PHE A 23 4.04 1.97 2.51
CA PHE A 23 2.84 1.84 3.34
C PHE A 23 3.03 2.43 4.73
N ALA A 24 2.07 3.24 5.14
CA ALA A 24 2.04 3.89 6.44
C ALA A 24 0.66 3.77 7.09
N LEU A 25 0.62 4.02 8.39
CA LEU A 25 -0.60 4.09 9.18
C LEU A 25 -0.66 5.47 9.83
N VAL A 26 -1.82 6.09 9.81
CA VAL A 26 -2.05 7.33 10.56
C VAL A 26 -1.92 7.07 12.06
N HIS A 27 -1.16 7.91 12.74
CA HIS A 27 -0.96 7.85 14.19
C HIS A 27 -0.69 9.24 14.76
N ASP A 28 -1.68 9.80 15.42
CA ASP A 28 -1.65 11.15 16.00
C ASP A 28 -2.25 11.12 17.41
N ALA A 29 -1.70 11.94 18.31
CA ALA A 29 -2.22 12.08 19.67
C ALA A 29 -3.68 12.55 19.71
N ASP A 30 -4.11 13.32 18.71
CA ASP A 30 -5.48 13.84 18.58
C ASP A 30 -6.49 12.80 18.04
N GLY A 31 -6.06 11.56 17.81
CA GLY A 31 -6.90 10.50 17.25
C GLY A 31 -7.12 10.59 15.73
N HIS A 32 -6.63 11.62 15.08
CA HIS A 32 -6.70 11.84 13.63
C HIS A 32 -5.60 12.78 13.17
N THR A 33 -5.28 12.75 11.88
CA THR A 33 -4.41 13.75 11.26
C THR A 33 -5.15 14.54 10.18
N ASN A 34 -4.61 15.69 9.82
CA ASN A 34 -5.11 16.50 8.73
C ASN A 34 -4.45 16.10 7.40
N LEU A 35 -5.28 15.78 6.40
CA LEU A 35 -4.89 15.77 5.00
C LEU A 35 -4.96 17.18 4.47
N ARG A 36 -3.89 17.67 3.83
CA ARG A 36 -3.77 19.06 3.38
C ARG A 36 -3.61 19.16 1.87
N GLU A 37 -3.99 20.30 1.33
CA GLU A 37 -3.93 20.61 -0.10
C GLU A 37 -2.48 20.80 -0.60
N SER A 38 -1.56 21.23 0.25
CA SER A 38 -0.14 21.40 -0.06
C SER A 38 0.73 21.02 1.15
N PRO A 39 2.05 20.80 0.96
CA PRO A 39 2.97 20.41 2.03
C PRO A 39 3.32 21.57 2.97
N ASP A 40 2.32 22.18 3.57
CA ASP A 40 2.43 23.30 4.52
C ASP A 40 1.45 23.08 5.68
N LEU A 41 1.92 23.33 6.92
CA LEU A 41 1.09 23.22 8.13
C LEU A 41 -0.09 24.21 8.15
N ASN A 42 0.00 25.31 7.41
CA ASN A 42 -1.05 26.33 7.28
C ASN A 42 -1.94 26.11 6.05
N ALA A 43 -1.61 25.12 5.20
CA ALA A 43 -2.41 24.84 4.02
C ALA A 43 -3.83 24.37 4.42
N LYS A 44 -4.76 24.58 3.50
CA LYS A 44 -6.16 24.18 3.64
C LYS A 44 -6.26 22.69 4.00
N VAL A 45 -7.06 22.37 5.01
CA VAL A 45 -7.37 21.01 5.41
C VAL A 45 -8.46 20.47 4.47
N LEU A 46 -8.13 19.42 3.72
CA LEU A 46 -9.05 18.72 2.83
C LEU A 46 -9.91 17.72 3.59
N ALA A 47 -9.29 16.98 4.52
CA ALA A 47 -9.96 15.97 5.33
C ALA A 47 -9.26 15.72 6.67
N LYS A 48 -9.98 15.13 7.62
CA LYS A 48 -9.43 14.54 8.85
C LYS A 48 -9.40 13.03 8.72
N ILE A 49 -8.22 12.45 8.83
CA ILE A 49 -7.98 11.02 8.63
C ILE A 49 -7.79 10.34 9.99
N PRO A 50 -8.65 9.40 10.38
CA PRO A 50 -8.58 8.72 11.67
C PRO A 50 -7.30 7.90 11.87
N ASN A 51 -6.88 7.74 13.13
CA ASN A 51 -5.79 6.84 13.49
C ASN A 51 -6.05 5.40 13.01
N GLY A 52 -4.98 4.71 12.62
CA GLY A 52 -5.04 3.34 12.09
C GLY A 52 -5.49 3.25 10.64
N THR A 53 -5.83 4.38 9.99
CA THR A 53 -6.09 4.37 8.54
C THR A 53 -4.81 4.07 7.79
N PRO A 54 -4.77 3.01 6.97
CA PRO A 54 -3.65 2.75 6.09
C PRO A 54 -3.67 3.70 4.89
N LEU A 55 -2.49 4.06 4.44
CA LEU A 55 -2.27 4.88 3.26
C LEU A 55 -0.97 4.48 2.58
N GLU A 56 -0.79 4.91 1.36
CA GLU A 56 0.48 4.85 0.67
C GLU A 56 1.13 6.23 0.67
N CYS A 57 2.38 6.28 1.15
CA CYS A 57 3.20 7.46 1.16
C CYS A 57 4.15 7.41 -0.03
N LEU A 58 4.03 8.34 -0.97
CA LEU A 58 4.77 8.35 -2.24
C LEU A 58 6.05 9.18 -2.20
N GLY A 59 6.60 9.44 -1.01
CA GLY A 59 7.81 10.22 -0.82
C GLY A 59 7.52 11.69 -0.49
N ASP A 60 8.55 12.53 -0.62
CA ASP A 60 8.42 13.96 -0.44
C ASP A 60 7.46 14.53 -1.49
N GLY A 61 6.55 15.36 -1.05
CA GLY A 61 5.48 15.90 -1.89
C GLY A 61 5.93 16.83 -3.01
N GLY A 62 7.03 16.52 -3.72
CA GLY A 62 7.64 17.38 -4.73
C GLY A 62 8.16 18.70 -4.15
N GLU A 63 9.19 19.27 -4.76
CA GLU A 63 9.76 20.59 -4.40
C GLU A 63 10.07 20.81 -2.90
N GLY A 64 10.83 19.90 -2.28
CA GLY A 64 11.67 20.24 -1.12
C GLY A 64 11.03 20.17 0.26
N SER A 65 9.86 19.63 0.42
CA SER A 65 9.32 19.41 1.77
C SER A 65 9.66 18.03 2.32
N LEU A 66 10.82 17.90 2.93
CA LEU A 66 11.24 16.69 3.65
C LEU A 66 10.33 16.32 4.84
N SER A 67 9.33 17.13 5.13
CA SER A 67 8.46 16.95 6.30
C SER A 67 7.08 16.36 5.97
N PHE A 68 6.70 16.29 4.71
CA PHE A 68 5.38 15.84 4.28
C PHE A 68 5.48 14.68 3.31
N CYS A 69 4.52 13.78 3.43
CA CYS A 69 4.27 12.67 2.55
C CYS A 69 3.10 13.01 1.63
N THR A 70 3.26 12.79 0.32
CA THR A 70 2.11 12.69 -0.58
C THR A 70 1.37 11.41 -0.27
N ALA A 71 0.19 11.54 0.32
CA ALA A 71 -0.61 10.44 0.81
C ALA A 71 -1.72 10.10 -0.18
N GLN A 72 -1.78 8.85 -0.62
CA GLN A 72 -2.94 8.30 -1.31
C GLN A 72 -3.89 7.66 -0.32
N LEU A 73 -5.18 7.92 -0.48
CA LEU A 73 -6.25 7.43 0.38
C LEU A 73 -7.29 6.65 -0.42
N GLN A 74 -8.01 5.78 0.29
CA GLN A 74 -9.14 5.07 -0.31
C GLN A 74 -10.25 6.04 -0.71
N GLN A 75 -10.77 5.88 -1.92
CA GLN A 75 -12.00 6.48 -2.39
C GLN A 75 -13.22 6.05 -1.52
N PRO A 76 -14.23 6.90 -1.26
CA PRO A 76 -14.38 8.21 -1.88
C PRO A 76 -13.93 9.34 -0.95
N ALA A 77 -12.65 9.69 -0.95
CA ALA A 77 -12.27 11.02 -0.50
C ALA A 77 -12.58 12.02 -1.62
N ALA A 78 -12.89 13.26 -1.30
CA ALA A 78 -13.14 14.28 -2.30
C ALA A 78 -11.90 14.55 -3.18
N GLU A 79 -10.75 14.16 -2.69
CA GLU A 79 -9.44 14.24 -3.34
C GLU A 79 -8.77 12.87 -3.25
N ASP A 80 -8.15 12.43 -4.34
CA ASP A 80 -7.46 11.14 -4.42
C ASP A 80 -6.15 11.14 -3.64
N TYR A 81 -5.57 12.32 -3.39
CA TYR A 81 -4.32 12.51 -2.67
C TYR A 81 -4.30 13.84 -1.91
N GLY A 82 -3.33 13.98 -1.03
CA GLY A 82 -3.01 15.19 -0.31
C GLY A 82 -1.74 15.00 0.50
N PHE A 83 -1.45 15.93 1.39
CA PHE A 83 -0.20 15.96 2.14
C PHE A 83 -0.44 15.71 3.62
N ILE A 84 0.32 14.76 4.18
CA ILE A 84 0.31 14.46 5.62
C ILE A 84 1.73 14.64 6.15
N HIS A 85 1.87 15.31 7.29
CA HIS A 85 3.16 15.48 7.94
C HIS A 85 3.68 14.13 8.46
N TYR A 86 4.95 13.79 8.19
CA TYR A 86 5.57 12.52 8.56
C TYR A 86 5.46 12.17 10.05
N SER A 87 5.51 13.17 10.94
CA SER A 87 5.37 12.92 12.39
C SER A 87 4.01 12.35 12.81
N ARG A 88 3.05 12.31 11.90
CA ARG A 88 1.70 11.77 12.10
C ARG A 88 1.51 10.39 11.49
N LEU A 89 2.61 9.75 11.09
CA LEU A 89 2.61 8.46 10.41
C LEU A 89 3.51 7.46 11.12
N ILE A 90 3.08 6.22 11.14
CA ILE A 90 3.91 5.07 11.48
C ILE A 90 4.14 4.27 10.20
N PHE A 91 5.40 3.95 9.93
CA PHE A 91 5.79 3.06 8.84
C PHE A 91 6.07 1.67 9.40
N PRO A 92 5.21 0.67 9.14
CA PRO A 92 5.37 -0.67 9.70
C PRO A 92 6.72 -1.31 9.34
N ALA A 93 7.30 -0.95 8.20
CA ALA A 93 8.58 -1.46 7.74
C ALA A 93 9.76 -1.06 8.64
N SER A 94 9.67 0.06 9.36
CA SER A 94 10.73 0.61 10.21
C SER A 94 10.36 0.70 11.70
N ASP A 95 9.10 0.46 12.06
CA ASP A 95 8.65 0.53 13.45
C ASP A 95 8.84 -0.81 14.17
N LYS A 96 9.56 -0.79 15.31
CA LYS A 96 9.90 -1.96 16.12
C LYS A 96 8.69 -2.72 16.71
N ASN A 97 7.52 -2.11 16.75
CA ASN A 97 6.30 -2.74 17.24
C ASN A 97 5.67 -3.67 16.21
N PHE A 98 6.17 -3.65 14.98
CA PHE A 98 5.71 -4.50 13.90
C PHE A 98 6.73 -5.58 13.58
N VAL A 99 6.24 -6.79 13.35
CA VAL A 99 7.03 -7.90 12.84
C VAL A 99 6.65 -8.12 11.38
N ARG A 100 7.60 -7.93 10.48
CA ARG A 100 7.41 -8.24 9.07
C ARG A 100 7.37 -9.77 8.88
N LEU A 101 6.35 -10.28 8.22
CA LEU A 101 6.31 -11.65 7.76
C LEU A 101 7.26 -11.80 6.57
N ARG A 102 7.96 -12.95 6.54
CA ARG A 102 8.90 -13.28 5.47
C ARG A 102 8.25 -14.21 4.46
N GLU A 103 8.63 -14.06 3.22
CA GLU A 103 8.26 -15.01 2.18
C GLU A 103 8.83 -16.40 2.51
N GLN A 104 7.97 -17.41 2.41
CA GLN A 104 8.35 -18.81 2.54
C GLN A 104 8.35 -19.50 1.17
N SER A 105 7.41 -19.13 0.32
CA SER A 105 7.29 -19.60 -1.05
C SER A 105 6.52 -18.58 -1.89
N GLY A 106 6.93 -18.41 -3.13
CA GLY A 106 6.26 -17.59 -4.11
C GLY A 106 6.40 -18.20 -5.51
N HIS A 107 5.31 -18.26 -6.22
CA HIS A 107 5.19 -18.65 -7.61
C HIS A 107 4.28 -17.66 -8.32
N ASP A 108 4.09 -17.79 -9.63
CA ASP A 108 3.28 -16.86 -10.42
C ASP A 108 1.82 -16.75 -9.93
N ASP A 109 1.30 -17.81 -9.29
CA ASP A 109 -0.09 -17.91 -8.85
C ASP A 109 -0.28 -18.04 -7.34
N THR A 110 0.78 -18.14 -6.57
CA THR A 110 0.71 -18.31 -5.12
C THR A 110 1.82 -17.58 -4.39
N LEU A 111 1.50 -17.05 -3.19
CA LEU A 111 2.47 -16.46 -2.27
C LEU A 111 2.15 -16.87 -0.84
N THR A 112 3.17 -17.27 -0.10
CA THR A 112 3.07 -17.54 1.34
C THR A 112 4.03 -16.65 2.11
N LEU A 113 3.49 -15.87 3.05
CA LEU A 113 4.26 -15.07 3.99
C LEU A 113 4.07 -15.62 5.40
N SER A 114 5.14 -15.74 6.20
CA SER A 114 5.02 -16.19 7.59
C SER A 114 5.99 -15.52 8.54
N GLY A 115 5.60 -15.48 9.82
CA GLY A 115 6.39 -14.92 10.91
C GLY A 115 5.54 -14.73 12.17
N ASN A 116 6.18 -14.82 13.33
CA ASN A 116 5.54 -14.62 14.63
C ASN A 116 4.23 -15.42 14.84
N GLY A 117 4.23 -16.69 14.40
CA GLY A 117 3.04 -17.55 14.49
C GLY A 117 1.92 -17.20 13.51
N GLN A 118 2.12 -16.23 12.61
CA GLN A 118 1.16 -15.85 11.58
C GLN A 118 1.58 -16.43 10.23
N LYS A 119 0.59 -16.90 9.45
CA LYS A 119 0.79 -17.39 8.08
C LYS A 119 -0.29 -16.83 7.17
N VAL A 120 0.14 -16.01 6.22
CA VAL A 120 -0.70 -15.52 5.13
C VAL A 120 -0.45 -16.39 3.90
N HIS A 121 -1.53 -16.83 3.26
CA HIS A 121 -1.44 -17.53 1.98
C HIS A 121 -2.36 -16.84 0.97
N ILE A 122 -1.80 -16.49 -0.18
CA ILE A 122 -2.45 -15.76 -1.25
C ILE A 122 -2.44 -16.63 -2.49
N VAL A 123 -3.58 -16.74 -3.16
CA VAL A 123 -3.76 -17.52 -4.39
C VAL A 123 -4.39 -16.64 -5.45
N ALA A 124 -3.80 -16.67 -6.62
CA ALA A 124 -4.39 -16.12 -7.83
C ALA A 124 -4.72 -17.27 -8.79
N ARG A 125 -5.71 -17.07 -9.62
CA ARG A 125 -6.10 -18.02 -10.64
C ARG A 125 -6.11 -17.37 -12.01
N ARG A 126 -5.57 -18.07 -13.00
CA ARG A 126 -5.68 -17.65 -14.40
C ARG A 126 -7.12 -17.78 -14.86
N ILE A 127 -7.67 -16.68 -15.34
CA ILE A 127 -9.02 -16.64 -15.91
C ILE A 127 -8.96 -16.15 -17.36
N HIS A 128 -10.04 -16.37 -18.10
CA HIS A 128 -10.23 -15.92 -19.47
C HIS A 128 -11.49 -15.06 -19.55
N PRO A 129 -11.37 -13.75 -19.27
CA PRO A 129 -12.52 -12.85 -19.28
C PRO A 129 -13.17 -12.81 -20.69
N LYS A 130 -14.48 -12.79 -20.73
CA LYS A 130 -15.23 -12.55 -21.97
C LYS A 130 -15.65 -11.11 -22.04
N ARG A 131 -15.85 -10.61 -23.28
CA ARG A 131 -16.36 -9.25 -23.46
C ARG A 131 -17.68 -8.99 -22.73
N SER A 132 -18.53 -10.01 -22.65
CA SER A 132 -19.80 -9.95 -21.91
C SER A 132 -19.66 -9.76 -20.40
N ASP A 133 -18.48 -10.04 -19.85
CA ASP A 133 -18.21 -9.82 -18.41
C ASP A 133 -18.00 -8.35 -18.08
N PHE A 134 -17.84 -7.49 -19.11
CA PHE A 134 -17.54 -6.08 -18.96
C PHE A 134 -18.74 -5.20 -19.31
N SER A 135 -18.87 -4.07 -18.60
CA SER A 135 -19.85 -3.04 -18.87
C SER A 135 -19.28 -1.63 -18.70
N GLY A 136 -20.04 -0.61 -19.09
CA GLY A 136 -19.52 0.76 -19.15
C GLY A 136 -18.37 0.91 -20.16
N ILE A 137 -18.51 0.25 -21.31
CA ILE A 137 -17.47 0.17 -22.33
C ILE A 137 -17.31 1.54 -23.00
N SER A 138 -16.06 1.97 -23.16
CA SER A 138 -15.68 3.22 -23.83
C SER A 138 -16.07 3.21 -25.32
N LYS A 139 -16.12 4.42 -25.93
CA LYS A 139 -16.47 4.57 -27.36
C LYS A 139 -15.49 3.87 -28.29
N ASP A 140 -14.20 3.83 -27.90
CA ASP A 140 -13.14 3.13 -28.64
C ASP A 140 -13.19 1.61 -28.50
N LYS A 141 -14.03 1.11 -27.57
CA LYS A 141 -14.25 -0.32 -27.28
C LYS A 141 -13.05 -1.06 -26.68
N TYR A 142 -12.07 -0.35 -26.15
CA TYR A 142 -10.87 -0.94 -25.55
C TYR A 142 -10.92 -0.97 -24.02
N THR A 143 -11.60 -0.01 -23.40
CA THR A 143 -11.67 0.09 -21.93
C THR A 143 -13.10 -0.15 -21.43
N ALA A 144 -13.23 -0.59 -20.21
CA ALA A 144 -14.49 -0.76 -19.50
C ALA A 144 -14.39 -0.20 -18.08
N ARG A 145 -15.51 0.14 -17.49
CA ARG A 145 -15.56 0.64 -16.10
C ARG A 145 -15.82 -0.47 -15.09
N LEU A 146 -16.53 -1.52 -15.49
CA LEU A 146 -16.98 -2.57 -14.59
C LEU A 146 -16.67 -3.95 -15.17
N TYR A 147 -16.27 -4.87 -14.29
CA TYR A 147 -16.19 -6.31 -14.53
C TYR A 147 -17.22 -7.00 -13.65
N GLN A 148 -18.15 -7.76 -14.28
CA GLN A 148 -19.28 -8.41 -13.58
C GLN A 148 -20.04 -7.44 -12.67
N GLY A 149 -20.25 -6.20 -13.14
CA GLY A 149 -21.00 -5.17 -12.44
C GLY A 149 -20.25 -4.41 -11.34
N LYS A 150 -18.96 -4.68 -11.12
CA LYS A 150 -18.13 -4.00 -10.11
C LYS A 150 -16.89 -3.35 -10.70
N PRO A 151 -16.36 -2.28 -10.11
CA PRO A 151 -15.04 -1.73 -10.45
C PRO A 151 -13.97 -2.81 -10.41
N PHE A 152 -12.98 -2.71 -11.28
CA PHE A 152 -11.85 -3.63 -11.34
C PHE A 152 -10.53 -2.87 -11.49
N TYR A 153 -9.43 -3.52 -11.11
CA TYR A 153 -8.10 -2.93 -11.01
C TYR A 153 -7.04 -3.95 -11.45
N GLY A 154 -5.86 -3.48 -11.85
CA GLY A 154 -4.76 -4.34 -12.28
C GLY A 154 -4.90 -4.87 -13.71
N MET A 155 -5.80 -4.28 -14.49
CA MET A 155 -5.99 -4.60 -15.90
C MET A 155 -6.52 -3.34 -16.63
N ASP A 156 -5.85 -2.91 -17.69
CA ASP A 156 -6.19 -1.69 -18.43
C ASP A 156 -7.17 -1.92 -19.58
N SER A 157 -7.21 -3.14 -20.09
CA SER A 157 -7.92 -3.45 -21.34
C SER A 157 -8.76 -4.72 -21.23
N MET A 158 -9.95 -4.67 -21.85
CA MET A 158 -10.82 -5.84 -22.02
C MET A 158 -10.26 -6.89 -22.98
N ILE A 159 -9.15 -6.60 -23.66
CA ILE A 159 -8.60 -7.45 -24.75
C ILE A 159 -7.70 -8.53 -24.18
N SER A 160 -7.39 -8.50 -22.91
CA SER A 160 -6.57 -9.53 -22.28
C SER A 160 -7.23 -10.90 -22.44
N LYS A 161 -6.59 -11.78 -23.24
CA LYS A 161 -7.11 -13.14 -23.47
C LYS A 161 -7.03 -14.00 -22.21
N SER A 162 -6.14 -13.66 -21.29
CA SER A 162 -6.04 -14.30 -19.98
C SER A 162 -5.39 -13.33 -18.98
N VAL A 163 -5.83 -13.39 -17.74
CA VAL A 163 -5.31 -12.61 -16.64
C VAL A 163 -5.35 -13.43 -15.35
N PHE A 164 -4.45 -13.16 -14.42
CA PHE A 164 -4.57 -13.71 -13.08
C PHE A 164 -5.54 -12.87 -12.26
N ALA A 165 -6.53 -13.50 -11.66
CA ALA A 165 -7.46 -12.89 -10.72
C ALA A 165 -7.10 -13.33 -9.30
N LEU A 166 -7.13 -12.41 -8.36
CA LEU A 166 -6.97 -12.75 -6.94
C LEU A 166 -8.15 -13.61 -6.51
N GLU A 167 -7.89 -14.85 -6.12
CA GLU A 167 -8.92 -15.86 -5.83
C GLU A 167 -9.13 -16.04 -4.33
N ARG A 168 -8.04 -16.10 -3.58
CA ARG A 168 -8.12 -16.40 -2.15
C ARG A 168 -6.97 -15.75 -1.36
N ILE A 169 -7.32 -15.18 -0.23
CA ILE A 169 -6.37 -14.79 0.82
C ILE A 169 -6.81 -15.47 2.11
N THR A 170 -5.88 -16.08 2.81
CA THR A 170 -6.13 -16.63 4.15
C THR A 170 -5.10 -16.14 5.14
N LEU A 171 -5.52 -15.92 6.38
CA LEU A 171 -4.65 -15.77 7.54
C LEU A 171 -4.89 -16.96 8.49
N ASN A 172 -3.87 -17.78 8.71
CA ASN A 172 -3.95 -18.99 9.57
C ASN A 172 -5.13 -19.90 9.20
N GLY A 173 -5.44 -20.01 7.90
CA GLY A 173 -6.57 -20.79 7.37
C GLY A 173 -7.91 -20.05 7.33
N GLN A 174 -8.06 -18.90 7.98
CA GLN A 174 -9.28 -18.08 7.92
C GLN A 174 -9.29 -17.24 6.64
N ALA A 175 -10.31 -17.41 5.82
CA ALA A 175 -10.38 -16.75 4.52
C ALA A 175 -10.94 -15.33 4.58
N VAL A 176 -10.40 -14.46 3.72
CA VAL A 176 -11.04 -13.19 3.37
C VAL A 176 -12.31 -13.51 2.55
N PRO A 177 -13.43 -12.79 2.77
CA PRO A 177 -14.63 -12.97 1.96
C PRO A 177 -14.35 -12.77 0.46
N ALA A 178 -14.82 -13.67 -0.39
CA ALA A 178 -14.56 -13.61 -1.84
C ALA A 178 -14.99 -12.29 -2.50
N ALA A 179 -16.05 -11.66 -1.97
CA ALA A 179 -16.53 -10.36 -2.46
C ALA A 179 -15.47 -9.24 -2.32
N GLU A 180 -14.54 -9.37 -1.37
CA GLU A 180 -13.45 -8.41 -1.16
C GLU A 180 -12.29 -8.60 -2.14
N LEU A 181 -12.22 -9.72 -2.82
CA LEU A 181 -11.17 -10.05 -3.79
C LEU A 181 -11.62 -9.82 -5.23
N GLN A 182 -12.93 -9.71 -5.45
CA GLN A 182 -13.51 -9.56 -6.78
C GLN A 182 -13.01 -8.27 -7.45
N GLY A 183 -12.56 -8.40 -8.71
CA GLY A 183 -12.07 -7.26 -9.50
C GLY A 183 -10.61 -6.89 -9.25
N LEU A 184 -9.86 -7.65 -8.44
CA LEU A 184 -8.42 -7.47 -8.27
C LEU A 184 -7.67 -8.44 -9.18
N PHE A 185 -7.01 -7.88 -10.21
CA PHE A 185 -6.32 -8.65 -11.23
C PHE A 185 -4.81 -8.47 -11.15
N SER A 186 -4.09 -9.35 -11.82
CA SER A 186 -2.64 -9.33 -11.99
C SER A 186 -1.85 -9.14 -10.69
N PRO A 187 -2.10 -9.92 -9.61
CA PRO A 187 -1.25 -9.84 -8.43
C PRO A 187 0.18 -10.22 -8.82
N ASP A 188 1.12 -9.30 -8.62
CA ASP A 188 2.53 -9.56 -8.90
C ASP A 188 3.20 -10.17 -7.68
N PHE A 189 3.32 -11.49 -7.67
CA PHE A 189 4.02 -12.21 -6.61
C PHE A 189 5.53 -12.27 -6.84
N ALA A 190 5.98 -12.20 -8.09
CA ALA A 190 7.40 -12.31 -8.44
C ALA A 190 8.24 -11.11 -7.96
N ALA A 191 7.65 -9.92 -7.86
CA ALA A 191 8.31 -8.74 -7.36
C ALA A 191 8.66 -8.85 -5.87
N THR A 192 7.89 -9.61 -5.09
CA THR A 192 8.14 -9.86 -3.67
C THR A 192 9.45 -10.62 -3.47
N ALA A 193 9.73 -11.61 -4.31
CA ALA A 193 10.92 -12.46 -4.21
C ALA A 193 12.22 -11.74 -4.59
N ARG A 194 12.17 -10.74 -5.44
CA ARG A 194 13.37 -10.12 -6.02
C ARG A 194 13.92 -8.93 -5.25
N GLY A 195 13.22 -8.46 -4.21
CA GLY A 195 13.63 -7.28 -3.45
C GLY A 195 13.75 -6.00 -4.30
N SER A 196 13.24 -6.04 -5.52
CA SER A 196 13.39 -4.99 -6.52
C SER A 196 12.12 -4.16 -6.62
N ASN A 197 12.27 -2.91 -6.33
CA ASN A 197 11.32 -1.82 -6.43
C ASN A 197 10.26 -1.71 -5.31
N VAL A 198 10.31 -0.57 -4.67
CA VAL A 198 9.43 -0.09 -3.59
C VAL A 198 7.95 -0.04 -4.01
N TYR A 199 7.65 -0.25 -5.28
CA TYR A 199 6.34 -0.04 -5.89
C TYR A 199 5.59 -1.30 -6.33
N GLN A 200 6.13 -2.50 -6.06
CA GLN A 200 5.50 -3.76 -6.48
C GLN A 200 5.66 -4.83 -5.40
N GLY A 201 4.67 -5.70 -5.26
CA GLY A 201 4.73 -6.84 -4.39
C GLY A 201 3.80 -6.80 -3.18
N TRP A 202 3.93 -7.82 -2.35
CA TRP A 202 3.09 -8.02 -1.17
C TRP A 202 3.93 -8.03 0.11
N GLU A 203 3.44 -7.33 1.13
CA GLU A 203 4.09 -7.22 2.43
C GLU A 203 3.08 -7.45 3.54
N ALA A 204 3.46 -8.16 4.58
CA ALA A 204 2.62 -8.35 5.75
C ALA A 204 3.36 -7.95 7.02
N TYR A 205 2.66 -7.21 7.88
CA TYR A 205 3.17 -6.70 9.15
C TYR A 205 2.21 -7.07 10.28
N TYR A 206 2.72 -7.75 11.28
CA TYR A 206 1.95 -8.12 12.47
C TYR A 206 2.34 -7.24 13.64
N ARG A 207 1.36 -6.65 14.30
CA ARG A 207 1.49 -5.88 15.53
C ARG A 207 0.94 -6.69 16.69
N GLY A 208 1.84 -7.15 17.58
CA GLY A 208 1.49 -8.13 18.61
C GLY A 208 0.65 -7.57 19.75
N ASN A 209 0.82 -6.29 20.12
CA ASN A 209 0.13 -5.67 21.24
C ASN A 209 -1.39 -5.61 21.11
N ASP A 210 -1.91 -5.52 19.92
CA ASP A 210 -3.34 -5.50 19.61
C ASP A 210 -3.76 -6.60 18.61
N LYS A 211 -2.86 -7.54 18.34
CA LYS A 211 -3.04 -8.71 17.46
C LYS A 211 -3.58 -8.34 16.07
N THR A 212 -3.10 -7.22 15.53
CA THR A 212 -3.49 -6.74 14.21
C THR A 212 -2.45 -7.14 13.17
N LEU A 213 -2.90 -7.69 12.04
CA LEU A 213 -2.08 -7.93 10.87
C LEU A 213 -2.55 -7.05 9.72
N TYR A 214 -1.61 -6.38 9.09
CA TYR A 214 -1.79 -5.57 7.88
C TYR A 214 -1.12 -6.31 6.73
N LEU A 215 -1.90 -6.65 5.71
CA LEU A 215 -1.41 -7.22 4.47
C LEU A 215 -1.55 -6.19 3.37
N PHE A 216 -0.44 -5.66 2.91
CA PHE A 216 -0.36 -4.71 1.82
C PHE A 216 0.00 -5.40 0.52
N GLY A 217 -0.66 -5.00 -0.58
CA GLY A 217 -0.34 -5.42 -1.93
C GLY A 217 -0.28 -4.21 -2.85
N ARG A 218 0.73 -4.20 -3.72
CA ARG A 218 0.86 -3.23 -4.82
C ARG A 218 0.86 -3.96 -6.14
N GLN A 219 0.15 -3.38 -7.08
CA GLN A 219 0.12 -3.82 -8.46
C GLN A 219 0.61 -2.70 -9.35
N GLY A 220 1.77 -2.92 -9.96
CA GLY A 220 2.46 -1.92 -10.76
C GLY A 220 2.49 -2.22 -12.25
N SER A 221 1.59 -3.03 -12.80
CA SER A 221 1.58 -3.28 -14.23
C SER A 221 0.73 -2.28 -15.00
N ASP A 222 0.94 -2.26 -16.27
CA ASP A 222 0.38 -1.39 -17.29
C ASP A 222 -1.11 -1.11 -17.12
N GLY A 223 -1.46 0.13 -16.85
CA GLY A 223 -2.81 0.66 -16.84
C GLY A 223 -3.73 0.16 -15.71
N ASN A 224 -4.25 1.10 -14.94
CA ASN A 224 -5.09 0.88 -13.76
C ASN A 224 -4.41 0.13 -12.59
N PRO A 225 -3.19 0.51 -12.19
CA PRO A 225 -2.51 -0.08 -11.03
C PRO A 225 -3.30 0.22 -9.76
N PHE A 226 -3.11 -0.61 -8.73
CA PHE A 226 -3.76 -0.40 -7.44
C PHE A 226 -2.85 -0.74 -6.27
N SER A 227 -3.16 -0.14 -5.14
CA SER A 227 -2.65 -0.56 -3.84
C SER A 227 -3.81 -1.01 -2.96
N VAL A 228 -3.58 -2.03 -2.16
CA VAL A 228 -4.60 -2.62 -1.28
C VAL A 228 -4.02 -2.92 0.09
N CYS A 229 -4.83 -2.73 1.13
CA CYS A 229 -4.51 -3.19 2.48
C CYS A 229 -5.67 -4.01 3.03
N PHE A 230 -5.40 -5.26 3.41
CA PHE A 230 -6.32 -6.10 4.16
C PHE A 230 -5.92 -6.06 5.63
N ILE A 231 -6.88 -5.73 6.50
CA ILE A 231 -6.67 -5.67 7.95
C ILE A 231 -7.33 -6.88 8.60
N PHE A 232 -6.55 -7.57 9.43
CA PHE A 232 -7.03 -8.66 10.27
C PHE A 232 -6.78 -8.30 11.74
N LYS A 233 -7.74 -8.56 12.60
CA LYS A 233 -7.63 -8.42 14.04
C LYS A 233 -8.03 -9.71 14.72
N ASP A 234 -7.24 -10.16 15.69
CA ASP A 234 -7.44 -11.45 16.37
C ASP A 234 -7.63 -12.63 15.37
N GLY A 235 -6.86 -12.61 14.27
CA GLY A 235 -6.90 -13.62 13.21
C GLY A 235 -8.10 -13.54 12.26
N LYS A 236 -9.01 -12.57 12.44
CA LYS A 236 -10.21 -12.41 11.62
C LYS A 236 -10.12 -11.20 10.71
N PHE A 237 -10.52 -11.36 9.44
CA PHE A 237 -10.65 -10.25 8.51
C PHE A 237 -11.61 -9.19 9.06
N GLN A 238 -11.19 -7.92 8.98
CA GLN A 238 -11.97 -6.77 9.44
C GLN A 238 -12.47 -5.93 8.28
N ARG A 239 -11.55 -5.49 7.42
CA ARG A 239 -11.84 -4.62 6.29
C ARG A 239 -10.72 -4.61 5.27
N ARG A 240 -11.02 -4.11 4.09
CA ARG A 240 -10.10 -3.81 3.02
C ARG A 240 -10.06 -2.31 2.77
N TYR A 241 -8.89 -1.78 2.51
CA TYR A 241 -8.68 -0.48 1.87
C TYR A 241 -8.12 -0.71 0.48
N LEU A 242 -8.58 0.05 -0.48
CA LEU A 242 -8.18 -0.05 -1.87
C LEU A 242 -8.09 1.36 -2.45
N TRP A 243 -7.00 1.67 -3.11
CA TRP A 243 -6.80 2.94 -3.81
C TRP A 243 -6.11 2.72 -5.14
N ASN A 244 -6.37 3.62 -6.09
CA ASN A 244 -5.72 3.58 -7.39
C ASN A 244 -4.30 4.11 -7.23
N ALA A 245 -3.31 3.37 -7.72
CA ALA A 245 -1.89 3.73 -7.64
C ALA A 245 -1.41 4.53 -8.87
N ALA A 246 -2.30 4.88 -9.79
CA ALA A 246 -1.98 5.74 -10.92
C ALA A 246 -1.96 7.21 -10.47
N LEU A 247 -0.78 7.75 -10.27
CA LEU A 247 -0.49 9.19 -10.21
C LEU A 247 0.34 9.58 -11.42
#